data_d113ba0114b221e2967a72dd6ffa2517
#
_entry.id   d113ba0114b221e2967a72dd6ffa2517
#
_cell.length_a   1.000
_cell.length_b   1.000
_cell.length_c   1.000
_cell.angle_alpha   90.00
_cell.angle_beta   90.00
_cell.angle_gamma   90.00
#
_symmetry.space_group_name_H-M   'P 1'
#
loop_
_entity.id
_entity.type
_entity.pdbx_description
1 polymer ?
#
loop_
_entity_poly.entity_id
_entity_poly.type
_entity_poly.pdbx_seq_one_letter_code
_entity_poly.pdbx_strand_id
1 'polypeptide(L)' 'NNYVSLVEEPKFEKGHLVRVIDGAFKGVIGRVARWHGQQRVGVVVDDLVTVVTAYIPSAFIESIE' A
#
# COMPACT_ATOMS: atom_id res chain seq x y z
N ASN A 1 21.04 -4.72 22.89
CA ASN A 1 20.75 -4.63 22.67
C ASN A 1 20.39 -4.51 22.23
N ASN A 2 20.19 -4.53 22.09
CA ASN A 2 19.60 -4.40 21.70
C ASN A 2 19.27 -3.93 21.02
N TYR A 3 19.39 -3.89 20.66
CA TYR A 3 19.05 -3.45 19.85
C TYR A 3 18.66 -3.59 18.91
N VAL A 4 18.69 -3.98 18.90
CA VAL A 4 18.16 -4.20 17.98
C VAL A 4 17.36 -3.37 17.37
N SER A 5 17.50 -2.88 17.00
CA SER A 5 16.88 -2.19 16.47
C SER A 5 15.87 -2.38 15.79
N LEU A 6 15.29 -1.99 15.91
CA LEU A 6 14.16 -1.90 15.48
C LEU A 6 14.03 -1.10 14.35
N VAL A 7 14.43 -1.53 13.27
CA VAL A 7 14.11 -0.89 12.05
C VAL A 7 12.77 -1.40 11.68
N GLU A 8 11.79 -0.62 11.92
CA GLU A 8 10.48 -0.93 11.44
C GLU A 8 10.40 -0.57 9.98
N GLU A 9 9.72 -1.37 9.20
CA GLU A 9 9.46 -1.01 7.82
C GLU A 9 8.58 0.22 7.78
N PRO A 10 8.82 1.13 6.83
CA PRO A 10 7.96 2.30 6.67
C PRO A 10 6.53 1.86 6.41
N LYS A 11 5.60 2.56 7.02
CA LYS A 11 4.20 2.32 6.78
C LYS A 11 3.63 3.52 6.05
N PHE A 12 2.84 3.26 5.05
CA PHE A 12 2.16 4.32 4.33
C PHE A 12 0.84 4.61 5.02
N GLU A 13 0.51 5.88 5.12
CA GLU A 13 -0.74 6.28 5.73
C GLU A 13 -1.90 6.01 4.78
N LYS A 14 -3.06 5.72 5.36
CA LYS A 14 -4.30 5.56 4.62
C LYS A 14 -4.56 6.80 3.76
N GLY A 15 -4.90 6.60 2.52
CA GLY A 15 -5.17 7.68 1.59
C GLY A 15 -3.96 8.19 0.82
N HIS A 16 -2.75 7.71 1.17
CA HIS A 16 -1.53 8.13 0.47
C HIS A 16 -1.53 7.57 -0.95
N LEU A 17 -1.20 8.40 -1.92
CA LEU A 17 -1.15 7.99 -3.32
C LEU A 17 0.15 7.25 -3.58
N VAL A 18 0.04 6.04 -4.10
CA VAL A 18 1.19 5.14 -4.27
C VAL A 18 1.12 4.39 -5.59
N ARG A 19 2.25 3.84 -5.98
CA ARG A 19 2.35 2.89 -7.09
C ARG A 19 2.88 1.57 -6.57
N VAL A 20 2.33 0.48 -7.05
CA VAL A 20 2.86 -0.85 -6.76
C VAL A 20 3.99 -1.14 -7.72
N ILE A 21 5.16 -1.48 -7.18
CA ILE A 21 6.38 -1.64 -7.97
C ILE A 21 6.85 -3.09 -8.08
N ASP A 22 6.18 -4.01 -7.42
CA ASP A 22 6.56 -5.41 -7.45
C ASP A 22 5.35 -6.29 -7.15
N GLY A 23 5.46 -7.58 -7.44
CA GLY A 23 4.43 -8.56 -7.17
C GLY A 23 3.32 -8.59 -8.21
N ALA A 24 2.23 -9.26 -7.87
CA ALA A 24 1.13 -9.52 -8.80
C ALA A 24 0.42 -8.25 -9.27
N PHE A 25 0.48 -7.19 -8.48
CA PHE A 25 -0.21 -5.93 -8.80
C PHE A 25 0.74 -4.86 -9.32
N LYS A 26 1.92 -5.23 -9.76
CA LYS A 26 2.90 -4.29 -10.28
C LYS A 26 2.29 -3.37 -11.32
N GLY A 27 2.49 -2.07 -11.16
CA GLY A 27 1.97 -1.06 -12.08
C GLY A 27 0.68 -0.41 -11.62
N VAL A 28 0.00 -0.96 -10.62
CA VAL A 28 -1.24 -0.38 -10.11
C VAL A 28 -0.93 0.91 -9.37
N ILE A 29 -1.71 1.93 -9.63
CA ILE A 29 -1.63 3.22 -8.95
C ILE A 29 -2.94 3.45 -8.23
N GLY A 30 -2.87 3.80 -6.97
CA GLY A 30 -4.06 4.06 -6.18
C GLY A 30 -3.69 4.58 -4.81
N ARG A 31 -4.66 4.56 -3.90
CA ARG A 31 -4.44 5.07 -2.55
C ARG A 31 -4.42 3.95 -1.54
N VAL A 32 -3.56 4.09 -0.56
CA VAL A 32 -3.43 3.09 0.50
C VAL A 32 -4.74 2.95 1.24
N ALA A 33 -5.16 1.71 1.43
CA ALA A 33 -6.34 1.36 2.21
C ALA A 33 -5.96 0.31 3.24
N ARG A 34 -6.73 0.24 4.31
CA ARG A 34 -6.53 -0.77 5.33
C ARG A 34 -7.79 -1.61 5.44
N TRP A 35 -7.60 -2.91 5.38
CA TRP A 35 -8.71 -3.85 5.48
C TRP A 35 -8.25 -5.01 6.33
N HIS A 36 -8.94 -5.27 7.43
CA HIS A 36 -8.55 -6.32 8.38
C HIS A 36 -7.10 -6.16 8.85
N GLY A 37 -6.66 -4.92 9.06
CA GLY A 37 -5.30 -4.65 9.50
C GLY A 37 -4.24 -4.80 8.42
N GLN A 38 -4.63 -5.12 7.20
CA GLN A 38 -3.70 -5.31 6.10
C GLN A 38 -3.64 -4.10 5.20
N GLN A 39 -2.44 -3.78 4.75
CA GLN A 39 -2.22 -2.70 3.79
C GLN A 39 -2.58 -3.18 2.39
N ARG A 40 -3.42 -2.43 1.73
CA ARG A 40 -3.88 -2.72 0.38
C ARG A 40 -3.92 -1.43 -0.41
N VAL A 41 -4.11 -1.53 -1.71
CA VAL A 41 -4.21 -0.34 -2.56
C VAL A 41 -5.61 -0.29 -3.15
N GLY A 42 -6.29 0.83 -2.96
CA GLY A 42 -7.61 1.05 -3.52
C GLY A 42 -7.53 1.83 -4.81
N VAL A 43 -8.26 1.36 -5.82
CA VAL A 43 -8.31 2.00 -7.13
C VAL A 43 -9.76 2.38 -7.40
N VAL A 44 -10.00 3.64 -7.71
CA VAL A 44 -11.33 4.10 -8.08
C VAL A 44 -11.58 3.71 -9.53
N VAL A 45 -12.58 2.88 -9.74
CA VAL A 45 -12.92 2.41 -11.08
C VAL A 45 -13.86 3.39 -11.77
N ASP A 46 -14.81 3.92 -10.99
CA ASP A 46 -15.67 5.00 -11.45
C ASP A 46 -16.13 5.79 -10.22
N ASP A 47 -17.06 6.70 -10.37
CA ASP A 47 -17.45 7.59 -9.26
C ASP A 47 -18.05 6.85 -8.07
N LEU A 48 -18.45 5.60 -8.23
CA LEU A 48 -19.17 4.88 -7.20
C LEU A 48 -18.44 3.64 -6.69
N VAL A 49 -17.42 3.19 -7.39
CA VAL A 49 -16.78 1.90 -7.10
C VAL A 49 -15.29 2.06 -6.87
N THR A 50 -14.85 1.56 -5.73
CA THR A 50 -13.42 1.42 -5.42
C THR A 50 -13.11 -0.07 -5.29
N VAL A 51 -12.13 -0.52 -6.05
CA VAL A 51 -11.65 -1.90 -5.98
C VAL A 51 -10.40 -1.89 -5.13
N VAL A 52 -10.30 -2.82 -4.18
CA VAL A 52 -9.15 -2.90 -3.27
C VAL A 52 -8.37 -4.17 -3.57
N THR A 53 -7.06 -4.05 -3.67
CA THR A 53 -6.20 -5.20 -3.93
C THR A 53 -6.15 -6.13 -2.72
N ALA A 54 -5.50 -7.27 -2.89
CA ALA A 54 -5.08 -8.09 -1.76
C ALA A 54 -3.99 -7.36 -0.97
N TYR A 55 -3.53 -7.96 0.11
CA TYR A 55 -2.44 -7.41 0.92
C TYR A 55 -1.20 -7.13 0.05
N ILE A 56 -0.60 -5.97 0.24
CA ILE A 56 0.63 -5.58 -0.44
C ILE A 56 1.63 -5.09 0.62
N PRO A 57 2.80 -5.71 0.71
CA PRO A 57 3.84 -5.25 1.65
C PRO A 57 4.34 -3.85 1.29
N SER A 58 4.78 -3.11 2.28
CA SER A 58 5.32 -1.77 2.05
C SER A 58 6.52 -1.78 1.10
N ALA A 59 7.30 -2.85 1.10
CA ALA A 59 8.44 -2.96 0.19
C ALA A 59 8.04 -2.97 -1.28
N PHE A 60 6.76 -3.26 -1.58
CA PHE A 60 6.27 -3.32 -2.95
C PHE A 60 5.61 -2.02 -3.40
N ILE A 61 5.67 -0.99 -2.59
CA ILE A 61 4.96 0.26 -2.84
C ILE A 61 5.93 1.44 -2.80
N GLU A 62 5.73 2.39 -3.68
CA GLU A 62 6.45 3.66 -3.62
C GLU A 62 5.46 4.80 -3.60
N SER A 63 5.80 5.88 -2.89
CA SER A 63 5.00 7.09 -2.86
C SER A 63 5.14 7.84 -4.18
N ILE A 64 4.03 8.37 -4.68
CA ILE A 64 4.07 9.22 -5.86
C ILE A 64 3.42 10.59 -5.61
N GLU A 65 3.26 10.96 -4.36
CA GLU A 65 2.86 12.32 -4.04
C GLU A 65 3.80 12.97 -3.02
#